data_2d192f16a68a8793641f3bebe0e7f6ba
#
_entry.id   2d192f16a68a8793641f3bebe0e7f6ba
#
_cell.length_a   1.000
_cell.length_b   1.000
_cell.length_c   1.000
_cell.angle_alpha   90.00
_cell.angle_beta   90.00
_cell.angle_gamma   90.00
#
_symmetry.space_group_name_H-M   'P 1'
#
loop_
_entity.id
_entity.type
_entity.pdbx_description
1 polymer ?
#
loop_
_entity_poly.entity_id
_entity_poly.type
_entity_poly.pdbx_seq_one_letter_code
_entity_poly.pdbx_strand_id
1 'polypeptide(L)'
;VGVLFWGWSAFALIILYWLENLVIGVRTVLSMVLNAALNGAAAWPGALFFAVFFTIHYGMFCAGHGVFIMGFFGNDFWASSIFDLGGILTKVFETESNLVFGLASIIAWQAVQFVLFIAQGDAKRTTPRDLMGAPYPRIMVLHVTIIFGGFVLMLLNEPVAGVLVLALVKMACDVAEVLRDPKADEPEVDAAKA
;
A
#
# COMPACT_ATOMS: atom_id res chain seq x y z
N VAL A 1 10.78 -14.77 1.85
CA VAL A 1 10.27 -16.12 1.57
C VAL A 1 10.07 -16.31 0.06
N GLY A 2 9.27 -15.49 -0.65
CA GLY A 2 8.97 -15.64 -2.09
C GLY A 2 10.20 -15.65 -3.01
N VAL A 3 11.17 -14.77 -2.81
CA VAL A 3 12.41 -14.73 -3.61
C VAL A 3 13.33 -15.91 -3.31
N LEU A 4 13.49 -16.25 -2.03
CA LEU A 4 14.44 -17.28 -1.60
C LEU A 4 13.96 -18.71 -1.87
N PHE A 5 12.65 -18.95 -1.83
CA PHE A 5 12.09 -20.30 -1.91
C PHE A 5 11.24 -20.55 -3.15
N TRP A 6 10.67 -19.51 -3.77
CA TRP A 6 9.78 -19.65 -4.93
C TRP A 6 10.32 -18.99 -6.19
N GLY A 7 11.55 -18.49 -6.15
CA GLY A 7 12.22 -17.92 -7.32
C GLY A 7 11.57 -16.66 -7.91
N TRP A 8 10.79 -15.92 -7.08
CA TRP A 8 10.18 -14.68 -7.54
C TRP A 8 11.25 -13.66 -7.90
N SER A 9 11.02 -12.97 -9.01
CA SER A 9 11.90 -11.88 -9.42
C SER A 9 11.76 -10.70 -8.45
N ALA A 10 12.82 -9.90 -8.37
CA ALA A 10 12.81 -8.65 -7.63
C ALA A 10 11.70 -7.71 -8.09
N PHE A 11 11.50 -7.67 -9.40
CA PHE A 11 10.45 -6.90 -10.04
C PHE A 11 9.05 -7.33 -9.58
N ALA A 12 8.80 -8.66 -9.49
CA ALA A 12 7.55 -9.22 -9.02
C ALA A 12 7.17 -8.73 -7.61
N LEU A 13 8.15 -8.68 -6.69
CA LEU A 13 7.91 -8.17 -5.33
C LEU A 13 7.58 -6.68 -5.30
N ILE A 14 8.30 -5.88 -6.07
CA ILE A 14 8.09 -4.43 -6.12
C ILE A 14 6.73 -4.13 -6.73
N ILE A 15 6.33 -4.84 -7.77
CA ILE A 15 4.99 -4.72 -8.39
C ILE A 15 3.90 -5.11 -7.40
N LEU A 16 4.04 -6.24 -6.67
CA LEU A 16 3.06 -6.63 -5.64
C LEU A 16 2.92 -5.56 -4.56
N TYR A 17 4.03 -4.99 -4.12
CA TYR A 17 4.00 -3.94 -3.11
C TYR A 17 3.34 -2.65 -3.64
N TRP A 18 3.57 -2.32 -4.91
CA TRP A 18 2.88 -1.21 -5.57
C TRP A 18 1.37 -1.48 -5.72
N LEU A 19 0.99 -2.68 -6.17
CA LEU A 19 -0.42 -3.09 -6.28
C LEU A 19 -1.12 -3.08 -4.92
N GLU A 20 -0.44 -3.49 -3.86
CA GLU A 20 -0.97 -3.42 -2.50
C GLU A 20 -1.36 -1.99 -2.12
N ASN A 21 -0.53 -0.99 -2.46
CA ASN A 21 -0.87 0.40 -2.20
C ASN A 21 -2.11 0.86 -3.00
N LEU A 22 -2.29 0.41 -4.23
CA LEU A 22 -3.52 0.69 -4.99
C LEU A 22 -4.76 0.08 -4.29
N VAL A 23 -4.66 -1.17 -3.83
CA VAL A 23 -5.77 -1.84 -3.10
C VAL A 23 -6.09 -1.11 -1.79
N ILE A 24 -5.07 -0.67 -1.04
CA ILE A 24 -5.24 0.14 0.17
C ILE A 24 -5.92 1.47 -0.16
N GLY A 25 -5.53 2.13 -1.24
CA GLY A 25 -6.17 3.36 -1.70
C GLY A 25 -7.67 3.17 -1.96
N VAL A 26 -8.04 2.12 -2.69
CA VAL A 26 -9.45 1.76 -2.94
C VAL A 26 -10.19 1.50 -1.63
N ARG A 27 -9.62 0.68 -0.73
CA ARG A 27 -10.23 0.41 0.59
C ARG A 27 -10.45 1.69 1.38
N THR A 28 -9.49 2.62 1.37
CA THR A 28 -9.59 3.90 2.08
C THR A 28 -10.74 4.74 1.57
N VAL A 29 -10.91 4.85 0.24
CA VAL A 29 -12.05 5.57 -0.36
C VAL A 29 -13.37 4.89 0.02
N LEU A 30 -13.45 3.56 -0.06
CA LEU A 30 -14.64 2.80 0.37
C LEU A 30 -14.96 3.03 1.85
N SER A 31 -13.94 3.12 2.71
CA SER A 31 -14.12 3.41 4.14
C SER A 31 -14.68 4.82 4.38
N MET A 32 -14.25 5.83 3.61
CA MET A 32 -14.79 7.19 3.68
C MET A 32 -16.25 7.25 3.24
N VAL A 33 -16.59 6.58 2.14
CA VAL A 33 -17.96 6.50 1.63
C VAL A 33 -18.87 5.79 2.62
N LEU A 34 -18.42 4.68 3.19
CA LEU A 34 -19.16 3.95 4.21
C LEU A 34 -19.36 4.78 5.48
N ASN A 35 -18.32 5.47 5.94
CA ASN A 35 -18.41 6.40 7.07
C ASN A 35 -19.51 7.46 6.84
N ALA A 36 -19.55 8.08 5.66
CA ALA A 36 -20.59 9.06 5.33
C ALA A 36 -21.99 8.43 5.33
N ALA A 37 -22.14 7.25 4.75
CA ALA A 37 -23.41 6.55 4.70
C ALA A 37 -23.96 6.20 6.11
N LEU A 38 -23.08 5.88 7.05
CA LEU A 38 -23.43 5.52 8.43
C LEU A 38 -23.69 6.72 9.31
N ASN A 39 -23.10 7.89 9.01
CA ASN A 39 -23.22 9.12 9.79
C ASN A 39 -24.27 10.10 9.25
N GLY A 40 -24.96 9.76 8.17
CA GLY A 40 -26.09 10.50 7.62
C GLY A 40 -25.71 11.63 6.66
N ALA A 41 -26.73 12.36 6.17
CA ALA A 41 -26.58 13.29 5.05
C ALA A 41 -25.57 14.42 5.30
N ALA A 42 -25.42 14.87 6.54
CA ALA A 42 -24.50 15.96 6.91
C ALA A 42 -23.01 15.56 6.77
N ALA A 43 -22.69 14.26 6.77
CA ALA A 43 -21.32 13.77 6.67
C ALA A 43 -20.79 13.72 5.21
N TRP A 44 -21.71 13.68 4.21
CA TRP A 44 -21.35 13.51 2.81
C TRP A 44 -20.44 14.61 2.21
N PRO A 45 -20.68 15.91 2.44
CA PRO A 45 -19.82 16.94 1.84
C PRO A 45 -18.35 16.81 2.28
N GLY A 46 -18.11 16.56 3.57
CA GLY A 46 -16.77 16.37 4.08
C GLY A 46 -16.12 15.08 3.55
N ALA A 47 -16.86 13.96 3.60
CA ALA A 47 -16.36 12.68 3.10
C ALA A 47 -16.05 12.72 1.60
N LEU A 48 -16.90 13.35 0.80
CA LEU A 48 -16.68 13.51 -0.64
C LEU A 48 -15.45 14.38 -0.92
N PHE A 49 -15.30 15.51 -0.21
CA PHE A 49 -14.12 16.35 -0.35
C PHE A 49 -12.83 15.57 -0.08
N PHE A 50 -12.75 14.88 1.05
CA PHE A 50 -11.57 14.09 1.41
C PHE A 50 -11.36 12.90 0.47
N ALA A 51 -12.40 12.21 0.03
CA ALA A 51 -12.30 11.10 -0.90
C ALA A 51 -11.77 11.54 -2.28
N VAL A 52 -12.29 12.66 -2.83
CA VAL A 52 -11.81 13.21 -4.11
C VAL A 52 -10.37 13.69 -3.98
N PHE A 53 -10.07 14.48 -2.94
CA PHE A 53 -8.71 14.95 -2.69
C PHE A 53 -7.74 13.79 -2.54
N PHE A 54 -8.07 12.79 -1.73
CA PHE A 54 -7.26 11.60 -1.52
C PHE A 54 -7.04 10.83 -2.83
N THR A 55 -8.09 10.61 -3.60
CA THR A 55 -7.99 9.88 -4.86
C THR A 55 -7.03 10.56 -5.83
N ILE A 56 -7.09 11.89 -5.96
CA ILE A 56 -6.18 12.65 -6.83
C ILE A 56 -4.76 12.62 -6.24
N HIS A 57 -4.59 13.01 -4.98
CA HIS A 57 -3.28 13.17 -4.37
C HIS A 57 -2.54 11.84 -4.20
N TYR A 58 -3.20 10.86 -3.58
CA TYR A 58 -2.66 9.52 -3.40
C TYR A 58 -2.47 8.77 -4.72
N GLY A 59 -3.44 8.94 -5.64
CA GLY A 59 -3.38 8.37 -6.98
C GLY A 59 -2.19 8.89 -7.78
N MET A 60 -1.89 10.20 -7.71
CA MET A 60 -0.68 10.77 -8.33
C MET A 60 0.60 10.16 -7.76
N PHE A 61 0.67 9.95 -6.44
CA PHE A 61 1.80 9.27 -5.83
C PHE A 61 1.94 7.84 -6.34
N CYS A 62 0.86 7.09 -6.36
CA CYS A 62 0.88 5.71 -6.89
C CYS A 62 1.27 5.68 -8.37
N ALA A 63 0.74 6.60 -9.19
CA ALA A 63 1.10 6.70 -10.60
C ALA A 63 2.60 7.04 -10.78
N GLY A 64 3.12 8.02 -10.04
CA GLY A 64 4.55 8.37 -10.07
C GLY A 64 5.46 7.21 -9.71
N HIS A 65 5.11 6.44 -8.67
CA HIS A 65 5.84 5.23 -8.31
C HIS A 65 5.74 4.14 -9.39
N GLY A 66 4.56 3.98 -10.01
CA GLY A 66 4.38 3.06 -11.12
C GLY A 66 5.29 3.39 -12.31
N VAL A 67 5.36 4.67 -12.70
CA VAL A 67 6.30 5.15 -13.75
C VAL A 67 7.73 4.81 -13.39
N PHE A 68 8.12 5.10 -12.13
CA PHE A 68 9.48 4.84 -11.66
C PHE A 68 9.81 3.34 -11.68
N ILE A 69 8.93 2.50 -11.16
CA ILE A 69 9.10 1.04 -11.14
C ILE A 69 9.23 0.49 -12.56
N MET A 70 8.34 0.91 -13.47
CA MET A 70 8.40 0.48 -14.87
C MET A 70 9.69 0.97 -15.54
N GLY A 71 10.13 2.20 -15.24
CA GLY A 71 11.34 2.79 -15.79
C GLY A 71 12.63 2.11 -15.39
N PHE A 72 12.74 1.69 -14.13
CA PHE A 72 13.96 1.09 -13.60
C PHE A 72 14.02 -0.43 -13.72
N PHE A 73 12.86 -1.09 -13.66
CA PHE A 73 12.79 -2.55 -13.57
C PHE A 73 12.08 -3.20 -14.76
N GLY A 74 11.41 -2.42 -15.61
CA GLY A 74 10.53 -2.91 -16.65
C GLY A 74 11.11 -2.75 -18.06
N ASN A 75 12.24 -3.38 -18.38
CA ASN A 75 12.93 -3.23 -19.68
C ASN A 75 12.04 -3.36 -20.93
N ASP A 76 10.94 -4.14 -20.85
CA ASP A 76 10.03 -4.38 -21.98
C ASP A 76 8.62 -3.78 -21.78
N PHE A 77 8.36 -3.10 -20.66
CA PHE A 77 7.03 -2.61 -20.28
C PHE A 77 6.69 -1.21 -20.82
N TRP A 78 7.65 -0.47 -21.37
CA TRP A 78 7.49 0.90 -21.84
C TRP A 78 6.46 1.12 -22.95
N ALA A 79 6.01 0.05 -23.62
CA ALA A 79 5.02 0.14 -24.68
C ALA A 79 3.58 0.35 -24.19
N SER A 80 3.33 0.25 -22.89
CA SER A 80 1.99 0.44 -22.31
C SER A 80 1.93 1.78 -21.60
N SER A 81 0.86 2.54 -21.79
CA SER A 81 0.60 3.74 -20.99
C SER A 81 0.52 3.37 -19.51
N ILE A 82 1.10 4.20 -18.63
CA ILE A 82 0.99 4.04 -17.17
C ILE A 82 -0.46 4.03 -16.68
N PHE A 83 -1.39 4.53 -17.48
CA PHE A 83 -2.83 4.53 -17.22
C PHE A 83 -3.52 3.25 -17.71
N ASP A 84 -2.82 2.40 -18.45
CA ASP A 84 -3.31 1.09 -18.88
C ASP A 84 -2.97 0.03 -17.83
N LEU A 85 -3.63 0.12 -16.66
CA LEU A 85 -3.49 -0.86 -15.59
C LEU A 85 -3.85 -2.28 -16.07
N GLY A 86 -4.81 -2.41 -16.99
CA GLY A 86 -5.20 -3.70 -17.55
C GLY A 86 -4.06 -4.34 -18.34
N GLY A 87 -3.43 -3.59 -19.24
CA GLY A 87 -2.29 -4.05 -20.01
C GLY A 87 -1.07 -4.38 -19.15
N ILE A 88 -0.79 -3.55 -18.13
CA ILE A 88 0.28 -3.80 -17.17
C ILE A 88 0.02 -5.11 -16.40
N LEU A 89 -1.17 -5.27 -15.85
CA LEU A 89 -1.54 -6.49 -15.11
C LEU A 89 -1.46 -7.73 -15.98
N THR A 90 -1.97 -7.67 -17.22
CA THR A 90 -1.91 -8.81 -18.15
C THR A 90 -0.46 -9.24 -18.40
N LYS A 91 0.42 -8.29 -18.73
CA LYS A 91 1.83 -8.58 -18.96
C LYS A 91 2.55 -9.13 -17.72
N VAL A 92 2.27 -8.54 -16.54
CA VAL A 92 2.85 -8.99 -15.28
C VAL A 92 2.41 -10.42 -14.97
N PHE A 93 1.15 -10.76 -15.19
CA PHE A 93 0.63 -12.11 -14.94
C PHE A 93 1.06 -13.14 -16.00
N GLU A 94 1.26 -12.73 -17.24
CA GLU A 94 1.85 -13.59 -18.29
C GLU A 94 3.30 -13.95 -17.97
N THR A 95 4.06 -12.99 -17.42
CA THR A 95 5.47 -13.20 -17.10
C THR A 95 5.67 -13.99 -15.80
N GLU A 96 4.80 -13.76 -14.80
CA GLU A 96 4.94 -14.31 -13.44
C GLU A 96 3.57 -14.81 -12.94
N SER A 97 3.16 -16.00 -13.34
CA SER A 97 1.84 -16.59 -13.00
C SER A 97 1.56 -16.68 -11.49
N ASN A 98 2.61 -16.80 -10.67
CA ASN A 98 2.49 -16.86 -9.21
C ASN A 98 2.08 -15.53 -8.56
N LEU A 99 2.16 -14.40 -9.29
CA LEU A 99 1.72 -13.09 -8.80
C LEU A 99 0.21 -13.01 -8.58
N VAL A 100 -0.57 -13.80 -9.30
CA VAL A 100 -2.02 -13.90 -9.10
C VAL A 100 -2.35 -14.29 -7.67
N PHE A 101 -1.64 -15.28 -7.12
CA PHE A 101 -1.84 -15.70 -5.72
C PHE A 101 -1.41 -14.62 -4.73
N GLY A 102 -0.32 -13.91 -5.02
CA GLY A 102 0.14 -12.78 -4.22
C GLY A 102 -0.90 -11.66 -4.18
N LEU A 103 -1.42 -11.26 -5.33
CA LEU A 103 -2.46 -10.23 -5.43
C LEU A 103 -3.77 -10.68 -4.78
N ALA A 104 -4.20 -11.92 -4.99
CA ALA A 104 -5.38 -12.47 -4.35
C ALA A 104 -5.27 -12.46 -2.82
N SER A 105 -4.10 -12.81 -2.28
CA SER A 105 -3.81 -12.74 -0.84
C SER A 105 -3.88 -11.32 -0.30
N ILE A 106 -3.35 -10.33 -1.04
CA ILE A 106 -3.42 -8.92 -0.68
C ILE A 106 -4.88 -8.46 -0.65
N ILE A 107 -5.66 -8.76 -1.69
CA ILE A 107 -7.07 -8.38 -1.77
C ILE A 107 -7.85 -9.03 -0.62
N ALA A 108 -7.66 -10.32 -0.38
CA ALA A 108 -8.32 -11.05 0.70
C ALA A 108 -7.99 -10.42 2.07
N TRP A 109 -6.72 -10.10 2.31
CA TRP A 109 -6.30 -9.43 3.55
C TRP A 109 -6.94 -8.05 3.71
N GLN A 110 -6.96 -7.24 2.66
CA GLN A 110 -7.59 -5.92 2.70
C GLN A 110 -9.11 -6.01 2.89
N ALA A 111 -9.76 -7.05 2.33
CA ALA A 111 -11.17 -7.32 2.57
C ALA A 111 -11.44 -7.69 4.03
N VAL A 112 -10.60 -8.55 4.64
CA VAL A 112 -10.68 -8.87 6.07
C VAL A 112 -10.52 -7.60 6.92
N GLN A 113 -9.53 -6.76 6.63
CA GLN A 113 -9.34 -5.49 7.33
C GLN A 113 -10.56 -4.56 7.21
N PHE A 114 -11.20 -4.53 6.04
CA PHE A 114 -12.41 -3.73 5.84
C PHE A 114 -13.60 -4.29 6.63
N VAL A 115 -13.77 -5.60 6.68
CA VAL A 115 -14.81 -6.25 7.50
C VAL A 115 -14.58 -5.99 8.99
N LEU A 116 -13.33 -6.09 9.47
CA LEU A 116 -12.98 -5.78 10.86
C LEU A 116 -13.27 -4.32 11.20
N PHE A 117 -12.93 -3.38 10.32
CA PHE A 117 -13.24 -1.95 10.47
C PHE A 117 -14.76 -1.72 10.67
N ILE A 118 -15.60 -2.47 9.97
CA ILE A 118 -17.06 -2.42 10.15
C ILE A 118 -17.48 -3.07 11.48
N ALA A 119 -16.96 -4.26 11.77
CA ALA A 119 -17.36 -5.06 12.93
C ALA A 119 -16.98 -4.43 14.27
N GLN A 120 -15.83 -3.72 14.31
CA GLN A 120 -15.35 -2.99 15.50
C GLN A 120 -16.07 -1.65 15.70
N GLY A 121 -16.89 -1.23 14.74
CA GLY A 121 -17.64 0.02 14.79
C GLY A 121 -16.80 1.25 14.43
N ASP A 122 -15.57 1.09 14.01
CA ASP A 122 -14.65 2.17 13.60
C ASP A 122 -15.18 2.94 12.40
N ALA A 123 -15.98 2.27 11.56
CA ALA A 123 -16.66 2.89 10.43
C ALA A 123 -17.52 4.11 10.82
N LYS A 124 -18.04 4.17 12.06
CA LYS A 124 -18.80 5.34 12.58
C LYS A 124 -17.92 6.33 13.36
N ARG A 125 -16.89 5.84 14.04
CA ARG A 125 -16.09 6.61 14.99
C ARG A 125 -14.99 7.41 14.32
N THR A 126 -14.41 6.88 13.25
CA THR A 126 -13.29 7.50 12.54
C THR A 126 -13.78 8.66 11.68
N THR A 127 -12.98 9.72 11.57
CA THR A 127 -13.30 10.83 10.67
C THR A 127 -12.75 10.58 9.26
N PRO A 128 -13.35 11.17 8.19
CA PRO A 128 -12.78 11.08 6.83
C PRO A 128 -11.35 11.59 6.73
N ARG A 129 -10.97 12.56 7.56
CA ARG A 129 -9.60 13.10 7.65
C ARG A 129 -8.61 12.07 8.19
N ASP A 130 -8.99 11.34 9.25
CA ASP A 130 -8.14 10.32 9.86
C ASP A 130 -7.97 9.14 8.88
N LEU A 131 -9.06 8.74 8.21
CA LEU A 131 -9.01 7.71 7.16
C LEU A 131 -8.08 8.11 6.02
N MET A 132 -8.08 9.38 5.61
CA MET A 132 -7.16 9.90 4.61
C MET A 132 -5.70 9.77 5.09
N GLY A 133 -5.43 10.09 6.35
CA GLY A 133 -4.08 10.09 6.93
C GLY A 133 -3.45 8.69 7.05
N ALA A 134 -4.27 7.68 7.29
CA ALA A 134 -3.82 6.33 7.63
C ALA A 134 -2.84 5.67 6.61
N PRO A 135 -3.00 5.81 5.27
CA PRO A 135 -2.08 5.22 4.31
C PRO A 135 -0.73 5.93 4.15
N TYR A 136 -0.61 7.21 4.57
CA TYR A 136 0.57 8.03 4.27
C TYR A 136 1.89 7.52 4.88
N PRO A 137 1.95 7.05 6.14
CA PRO A 137 3.20 6.50 6.67
C PRO A 137 3.75 5.38 5.80
N ARG A 138 2.88 4.50 5.31
CA ARG A 138 3.25 3.38 4.45
C ARG A 138 3.76 3.84 3.08
N ILE A 139 3.10 4.82 2.46
CA ILE A 139 3.54 5.32 1.15
C ILE A 139 4.86 6.07 1.27
N MET A 140 5.14 6.72 2.41
CA MET A 140 6.44 7.35 2.67
C MET A 140 7.56 6.32 2.78
N VAL A 141 7.32 5.20 3.46
CA VAL A 141 8.28 4.08 3.51
C VAL A 141 8.53 3.54 2.09
N LEU A 142 7.47 3.34 1.30
CA LEU A 142 7.59 2.91 -0.10
C LEU A 142 8.43 3.91 -0.90
N HIS A 143 8.15 5.21 -0.76
CA HIS A 143 8.84 6.27 -1.48
C HIS A 143 10.35 6.26 -1.21
N VAL A 144 10.74 6.26 0.06
CA VAL A 144 12.14 6.16 0.47
C VAL A 144 12.78 4.87 -0.05
N THR A 145 12.07 3.76 0.08
CA THR A 145 12.53 2.43 -0.33
C THR A 145 12.80 2.37 -1.84
N ILE A 146 11.87 2.86 -2.67
CA ILE A 146 12.01 2.84 -4.13
C ILE A 146 13.12 3.78 -4.61
N ILE A 147 13.18 5.02 -4.09
CA ILE A 147 14.21 5.99 -4.49
C ILE A 147 15.58 5.49 -4.09
N PHE A 148 15.75 5.08 -2.81
CA PHE A 148 17.04 4.61 -2.31
C PHE A 148 17.49 3.32 -2.99
N GLY A 149 16.56 2.38 -3.20
CA GLY A 149 16.84 1.13 -3.91
C GLY A 149 17.17 1.34 -5.39
N GLY A 150 16.48 2.23 -6.08
CA GLY A 150 16.83 2.61 -7.45
C GLY A 150 18.23 3.23 -7.53
N PHE A 151 18.58 4.08 -6.55
CA PHE A 151 19.92 4.68 -6.47
C PHE A 151 21.01 3.61 -6.22
N VAL A 152 20.75 2.67 -5.30
CA VAL A 152 21.69 1.56 -5.02
C VAL A 152 21.85 0.66 -6.24
N LEU A 153 20.76 0.38 -6.96
CA LEU A 153 20.80 -0.39 -8.22
C LEU A 153 21.69 0.29 -9.26
N MET A 154 21.56 1.61 -9.42
CA MET A 154 22.42 2.38 -10.34
C MET A 154 23.89 2.31 -9.94
N LEU A 155 24.20 2.36 -8.64
CA LEU A 155 25.59 2.34 -8.16
C LEU A 155 26.25 0.96 -8.27
N LEU A 156 25.50 -0.10 -8.00
CA LEU A 156 26.06 -1.45 -7.91
C LEU A 156 25.96 -2.23 -9.22
N ASN A 157 25.15 -1.76 -10.17
CA ASN A 157 24.86 -2.45 -11.45
C ASN A 157 24.43 -3.94 -11.27
N GLU A 158 23.92 -4.28 -10.07
CA GLU A 158 23.52 -5.62 -9.65
C GLU A 158 22.09 -5.63 -9.11
N PRO A 159 21.10 -6.17 -9.86
CA PRO A 159 19.67 -6.13 -9.47
C PRO A 159 19.37 -6.79 -8.12
N VAL A 160 20.07 -7.89 -7.80
CA VAL A 160 19.84 -8.65 -6.56
C VAL A 160 20.28 -7.87 -5.32
N ALA A 161 21.40 -7.15 -5.39
CA ALA A 161 21.91 -6.33 -4.29
C ALA A 161 20.94 -5.18 -3.95
N GLY A 162 20.35 -4.56 -4.96
CA GLY A 162 19.35 -3.51 -4.77
C GLY A 162 18.12 -3.98 -4.02
N VAL A 163 17.60 -5.17 -4.37
CA VAL A 163 16.45 -5.78 -3.69
C VAL A 163 16.75 -6.17 -2.25
N LEU A 164 17.93 -6.70 -1.99
CA LEU A 164 18.35 -7.01 -0.61
C LEU A 164 18.42 -5.74 0.25
N VAL A 165 18.97 -4.65 -0.27
CA VAL A 165 18.99 -3.34 0.42
C VAL A 165 17.57 -2.82 0.65
N LEU A 166 16.68 -2.93 -0.33
CA LEU A 166 15.27 -2.56 -0.20
C LEU A 166 14.58 -3.37 0.91
N ALA A 167 14.79 -4.68 0.93
CA ALA A 167 14.21 -5.56 1.95
C ALA A 167 14.75 -5.22 3.36
N LEU A 168 16.05 -4.91 3.47
CA LEU A 168 16.66 -4.51 4.74
C LEU A 168 16.17 -3.15 5.22
N VAL A 169 16.06 -2.15 4.34
CA VAL A 169 15.54 -0.82 4.68
C VAL A 169 14.08 -0.93 5.12
N LYS A 170 13.26 -1.68 4.40
CA LYS A 170 11.87 -1.93 4.79
C LYS A 170 11.81 -2.60 6.17
N MET A 171 12.57 -3.66 6.38
CA MET A 171 12.59 -4.39 7.65
C MET A 171 13.06 -3.49 8.80
N ALA A 172 14.05 -2.64 8.59
CA ALA A 172 14.51 -1.67 9.58
C ALA A 172 13.43 -0.63 9.91
N CYS A 173 12.68 -0.14 8.91
CA CYS A 173 11.58 0.78 9.12
C CYS A 173 10.43 0.13 9.88
N ASP A 174 10.03 -1.09 9.50
CA ASP A 174 8.97 -1.86 10.17
C ASP A 174 9.34 -2.14 11.64
N VAL A 175 10.60 -2.51 11.91
CA VAL A 175 11.12 -2.71 13.28
C VAL A 175 11.17 -1.38 14.05
N ALA A 176 11.59 -0.30 13.42
CA ALA A 176 11.63 1.02 14.07
C ALA A 176 10.22 1.51 14.42
N GLU A 177 9.22 1.21 13.61
CA GLU A 177 7.82 1.54 13.89
C GLU A 177 7.31 0.76 15.10
N VAL A 178 7.55 -0.56 15.15
CA VAL A 178 7.21 -1.43 16.30
C VAL A 178 7.90 -0.97 17.58
N LEU A 179 9.17 -0.56 17.51
CA LEU A 179 9.92 -0.08 18.69
C LEU A 179 9.50 1.33 19.15
N ARG A 180 8.89 2.12 18.27
CA ARG A 180 8.43 3.48 18.60
C ARG A 180 7.10 3.50 19.33
N ASP A 181 6.29 2.46 19.22
CA ASP A 181 4.97 2.37 19.84
C ASP A 181 4.86 1.16 20.81
N PRO A 182 5.61 1.19 21.95
CA PRO A 182 5.53 0.13 22.94
C PRO A 182 4.22 0.15 23.75
N LYS A 183 3.31 1.10 23.51
CA LYS A 183 2.07 1.31 24.28
C LYS A 183 0.78 0.98 23.56
N ALA A 184 0.81 0.54 22.32
CA ALA A 184 -0.39 0.17 21.57
C ALA A 184 -1.04 -1.15 22.05
N ASP A 185 -0.33 -1.96 22.86
CA ASP A 185 -0.78 -3.26 23.37
C ASP A 185 -1.12 -3.30 24.87
N GLU A 186 -1.14 -2.18 25.58
CA GLU A 186 -1.74 -2.18 26.91
C GLU A 186 -3.26 -2.05 26.80
N PRO A 187 -4.04 -3.11 27.13
CA PRO A 187 -5.48 -2.94 27.28
C PRO A 187 -5.70 -1.93 28.41
N GLU A 188 -6.49 -0.92 28.12
CA GLU A 188 -6.99 0.08 29.08
C GLU A 188 -7.81 -0.65 30.16
N VAL A 189 -7.08 -1.22 31.13
CA VAL A 189 -7.68 -1.85 32.29
C VAL A 189 -8.06 -0.78 33.28
N ASP A 190 -9.37 -0.47 33.27
CA ASP A 190 -10.15 -0.02 34.43
C ASP A 190 -9.67 1.24 35.18
N ALA A 191 -10.05 2.39 34.69
CA ALA A 191 -10.33 3.54 35.57
C ALA A 191 -11.83 3.62 35.94
N ALA A 192 -12.45 2.52 36.33
CA ALA A 192 -13.82 2.45 36.81
C ALA A 192 -13.89 1.74 38.15
N LYS A 193 -13.07 2.19 39.14
CA LYS A 193 -13.26 1.91 40.57
C LYS A 193 -12.51 2.95 41.41
N ALA A 194 -13.09 4.09 41.59
CA ALA A 194 -12.93 4.94 42.79
C ALA A 194 -14.11 5.91 42.85
#